data_589f748eab0847de35ccac1877107212
#
_entry.id   589f748eab0847de35ccac1877107212
#
_cell.length_a   1.000
_cell.length_b   1.000
_cell.length_c   1.000
_cell.angle_alpha   90.00
_cell.angle_beta   90.00
_cell.angle_gamma   90.00
#
_symmetry.space_group_name_H-M   'P 1'
#
loop_
_entity.id
_entity.type
_entity.pdbx_description
1 polymer ?
#
loop_
_entity_poly.entity_id
_entity_poly.type
_entity_poly.pdbx_seq_one_letter_code
_entity_poly.pdbx_strand_id
1 'polypeptide(L)'
;MKLNYKRTILVGMAFFLISAFWQAYDAIIPLILTNRFGLPQTASGAVMSIDNVLAVFMLPIFGAISDKVCSRFGKRTPFIVIGAVAAMVFFVFLIVIDSFQLDALIKAGVHDRYVEAEAMLDTAKEALKSAKKVGNVAAMEIANAEIETINALIDTIRSDVLNITLGNLMPMIAFMGVLLLVLISMAIFRSPAVALMPDVTVKPLRSKANAIINLTGTAGGILVLALGIVFGTSKHISMKYIGYSLSVVAIMLLGLVLFIFTVKERKWAEDMEAETSALGLEDTAPEAEQGEKRKLSRPETVSLLLVLASVALWYIGYNSITSKYSVYATNILGFDFNITLIIAQAAAIVSYIPVGIIASRIGRRKNVLAGVLMLAGAFFIGNFITPTTPEFLMFPVFILAGMGWATINVNSFPMVVELAKGGDVGKYTGYYYTASMSAQIVAPILSGLLYDLIGMRYVFFAFGTVFVMLSFVTMFFVKHGDARVLEKKSALEHLDVD
;
A
#
# COMPACT_ATOMS: atom_id res chain seq x y z
N MET A 1 -16.89 -30.05 3.93
CA MET A 1 -17.18 -28.72 3.36
C MET A 1 -16.22 -28.42 2.22
N LYS A 2 -16.70 -27.89 1.10
CA LYS A 2 -15.85 -27.47 -0.03
C LYS A 2 -16.15 -26.00 -0.35
N LEU A 3 -15.11 -25.17 -0.48
CA LEU A 3 -15.26 -23.78 -0.88
C LEU A 3 -15.72 -23.70 -2.34
N ASN A 4 -16.68 -22.83 -2.62
CA ASN A 4 -17.07 -22.52 -4.00
C ASN A 4 -16.12 -21.46 -4.58
N TYR A 5 -15.03 -21.92 -5.20
CA TYR A 5 -13.99 -21.05 -5.77
C TYR A 5 -14.54 -19.99 -6.75
N LYS A 6 -15.48 -20.39 -7.63
CA LYS A 6 -16.07 -19.46 -8.59
C LYS A 6 -16.77 -18.30 -7.89
N ARG A 7 -17.61 -18.60 -6.87
CA ARG A 7 -18.29 -17.58 -6.06
C ARG A 7 -17.29 -16.67 -5.33
N THR A 8 -16.26 -17.28 -4.74
CA THR A 8 -15.23 -16.53 -4.00
C THR A 8 -14.43 -15.59 -4.90
N ILE A 9 -14.02 -16.02 -6.12
CA ILE A 9 -13.34 -15.17 -7.09
C ILE A 9 -14.25 -14.00 -7.51
N LEU A 10 -15.55 -14.24 -7.73
CA LEU A 10 -16.50 -13.19 -8.08
C LEU A 10 -16.67 -12.15 -6.95
N VAL A 11 -16.72 -12.60 -5.69
CA VAL A 11 -16.67 -11.70 -4.51
C VAL A 11 -15.34 -10.94 -4.48
N GLY A 12 -14.24 -11.60 -4.84
CA GLY A 12 -12.90 -11.01 -4.96
C GLY A 12 -12.81 -9.86 -5.96
N MET A 13 -13.77 -9.72 -6.91
CA MET A 13 -13.82 -8.56 -7.81
C MET A 13 -13.96 -7.23 -7.06
N ALA A 14 -14.59 -7.20 -5.89
CA ALA A 14 -14.61 -6.00 -5.05
C ALA A 14 -13.19 -5.64 -4.55
N PHE A 15 -12.38 -6.65 -4.18
CA PHE A 15 -10.98 -6.44 -3.80
C PHE A 15 -10.10 -6.06 -4.99
N PHE A 16 -10.37 -6.61 -6.17
CA PHE A 16 -9.74 -6.19 -7.41
C PHE A 16 -9.91 -4.68 -7.65
N LEU A 17 -11.14 -4.16 -7.51
CA LEU A 17 -11.43 -2.74 -7.66
C LEU A 17 -10.70 -1.88 -6.63
N ILE A 18 -10.67 -2.31 -5.35
CA ILE A 18 -9.94 -1.62 -4.27
C ILE A 18 -8.45 -1.53 -4.63
N SER A 19 -7.83 -2.66 -4.94
CA SER A 19 -6.39 -2.72 -5.19
C SER A 19 -5.99 -2.01 -6.48
N ALA A 20 -6.80 -2.08 -7.53
CA ALA A 20 -6.58 -1.33 -8.77
C ALA A 20 -6.59 0.19 -8.52
N PHE A 21 -7.55 0.68 -7.73
CA PHE A 21 -7.61 2.10 -7.38
C PHE A 21 -6.41 2.54 -6.54
N TRP A 22 -6.11 1.84 -5.44
CA TRP A 22 -5.02 2.22 -4.55
C TRP A 22 -3.67 2.17 -5.25
N GLN A 23 -3.46 1.18 -6.12
CA GLN A 23 -2.22 1.10 -6.89
C GLN A 23 -2.05 2.28 -7.84
N ALA A 24 -3.13 2.73 -8.51
CA ALA A 24 -3.09 3.94 -9.35
C ALA A 24 -2.86 5.20 -8.51
N TYR A 25 -3.54 5.32 -7.37
CA TYR A 25 -3.41 6.41 -6.42
C TYR A 25 -1.96 6.56 -5.94
N ASP A 26 -1.37 5.50 -5.41
CA ASP A 26 0.00 5.50 -4.89
C ASP A 26 1.06 5.72 -5.99
N ALA A 27 0.76 5.31 -7.22
CA ALA A 27 1.65 5.50 -8.35
C ALA A 27 1.75 6.97 -8.79
N ILE A 28 0.61 7.67 -8.96
CA ILE A 28 0.62 8.97 -9.64
C ILE A 28 0.36 10.18 -8.72
N ILE A 29 -0.41 10.03 -7.62
CA ILE A 29 -0.74 11.18 -6.77
C ILE A 29 0.51 11.83 -6.14
N PRO A 30 1.47 11.07 -5.56
CA PRO A 30 2.71 11.67 -5.05
C PRO A 30 3.51 12.40 -6.14
N LEU A 31 3.53 11.89 -7.37
CA LEU A 31 4.19 12.52 -8.50
C LEU A 31 3.50 13.83 -8.90
N ILE A 32 2.17 13.85 -8.96
CA ILE A 32 1.39 15.07 -9.25
C ILE A 32 1.64 16.13 -8.17
N LEU A 33 1.56 15.78 -6.89
CA LEU A 33 1.77 16.70 -5.79
C LEU A 33 3.17 17.32 -5.84
N THR A 34 4.20 16.53 -6.13
CA THR A 34 5.59 16.98 -6.17
C THR A 34 5.94 17.71 -7.46
N ASN A 35 5.58 17.15 -8.62
CA ASN A 35 6.08 17.64 -9.91
C ASN A 35 5.14 18.66 -10.60
N ARG A 36 3.80 18.62 -10.31
CA ARG A 36 2.82 19.54 -10.90
C ARG A 36 2.48 20.71 -10.01
N PHE A 37 2.44 20.49 -8.69
CA PHE A 37 2.16 21.54 -7.73
C PHE A 37 3.42 22.05 -7.01
N GLY A 38 4.56 21.40 -7.19
CA GLY A 38 5.83 21.79 -6.56
C GLY A 38 5.84 21.62 -5.04
N LEU A 39 4.93 20.83 -4.47
CA LEU A 39 4.82 20.68 -3.02
C LEU A 39 6.07 20.00 -2.44
N PRO A 40 6.57 20.48 -1.29
CA PRO A 40 7.64 19.80 -0.57
C PRO A 40 7.20 18.41 -0.11
N GLN A 41 8.16 17.52 0.16
CA GLN A 41 7.88 16.15 0.50
C GLN A 41 7.07 16.02 1.80
N THR A 42 7.27 16.94 2.75
CA THR A 42 6.47 17.03 3.98
C THR A 42 4.99 17.27 3.66
N ALA A 43 4.67 18.29 2.83
CA ALA A 43 3.30 18.61 2.47
C ALA A 43 2.64 17.50 1.65
N SER A 44 3.35 16.94 0.66
CA SER A 44 2.90 15.80 -0.11
C SER A 44 2.67 14.57 0.79
N GLY A 45 3.53 14.33 1.79
CA GLY A 45 3.36 13.28 2.80
C GLY A 45 2.13 13.47 3.67
N ALA A 46 1.86 14.72 4.10
CA ALA A 46 0.65 15.05 4.86
C ALA A 46 -0.63 14.80 4.05
N VAL A 47 -0.64 15.17 2.76
CA VAL A 47 -1.75 14.87 1.84
C VAL A 47 -1.96 13.36 1.69
N MET A 48 -0.88 12.60 1.49
CA MET A 48 -0.95 11.14 1.39
C MET A 48 -1.41 10.45 2.67
N SER A 49 -1.29 11.11 3.83
CA SER A 49 -1.76 10.56 5.12
C SER A 49 -3.26 10.73 5.35
N ILE A 50 -3.95 11.58 4.57
CA ILE A 50 -5.37 11.90 4.74
C ILE A 50 -6.24 10.65 4.59
N ASP A 51 -5.88 9.73 3.69
CA ASP A 51 -6.57 8.47 3.48
C ASP A 51 -6.64 7.64 4.77
N ASN A 52 -5.52 7.52 5.47
CA ASN A 52 -5.43 6.78 6.73
C ASN A 52 -6.17 7.49 7.87
N VAL A 53 -6.12 8.82 7.92
CA VAL A 53 -6.91 9.61 8.88
C VAL A 53 -8.41 9.38 8.65
N LEU A 54 -8.86 9.47 7.40
CA LEU A 54 -10.27 9.24 7.05
C LEU A 54 -10.67 7.78 7.32
N ALA A 55 -9.82 6.81 7.04
CA ALA A 55 -10.09 5.39 7.24
C ALA A 55 -10.41 5.08 8.71
N VAL A 56 -9.68 5.68 9.67
CA VAL A 56 -9.91 5.48 11.11
C VAL A 56 -11.36 5.79 11.50
N PHE A 57 -11.93 6.85 10.95
CA PHE A 57 -13.30 7.29 11.31
C PHE A 57 -14.35 6.71 10.37
N MET A 58 -14.11 6.71 9.07
CA MET A 58 -15.14 6.40 8.07
C MET A 58 -15.37 4.91 7.87
N LEU A 59 -14.34 4.05 8.02
CA LEU A 59 -14.53 2.61 7.84
C LEU A 59 -15.51 2.02 8.86
N PRO A 60 -15.43 2.31 10.17
CA PRO A 60 -16.43 1.85 11.13
C PRO A 60 -17.83 2.42 10.85
N ILE A 61 -17.92 3.70 10.46
CA ILE A 61 -19.19 4.38 10.17
C ILE A 61 -19.90 3.70 9.00
N PHE A 62 -19.22 3.55 7.84
CA PHE A 62 -19.84 2.93 6.68
C PHE A 62 -20.04 1.42 6.84
N GLY A 63 -19.21 0.74 7.62
CA GLY A 63 -19.47 -0.62 8.07
C GLY A 63 -20.82 -0.73 8.78
N ALA A 64 -21.01 0.07 9.84
CA ALA A 64 -22.23 0.06 10.64
C ALA A 64 -23.47 0.55 9.85
N ILE A 65 -23.34 1.52 8.97
CA ILE A 65 -24.45 1.97 8.11
C ILE A 65 -24.86 0.85 7.16
N SER A 66 -23.89 0.19 6.49
CA SER A 66 -24.18 -0.89 5.56
C SER A 66 -24.80 -2.13 6.21
N ASP A 67 -24.54 -2.38 7.52
CA ASP A 67 -25.17 -3.45 8.27
C ASP A 67 -26.68 -3.27 8.43
N LYS A 68 -27.16 -2.03 8.47
CA LYS A 68 -28.57 -1.66 8.70
C LYS A 68 -29.38 -1.59 7.41
N VAL A 69 -28.73 -1.57 6.24
CA VAL A 69 -29.42 -1.43 4.95
C VAL A 69 -29.95 -2.77 4.49
N CYS A 70 -31.23 -2.79 4.13
CA CYS A 70 -31.88 -3.93 3.48
C CYS A 70 -32.27 -3.52 2.04
N SER A 71 -31.53 -3.97 1.04
CA SER A 71 -31.88 -3.71 -0.37
C SER A 71 -32.15 -5.00 -1.14
N ARG A 72 -32.78 -4.86 -2.30
CA ARG A 72 -33.00 -5.98 -3.23
C ARG A 72 -31.69 -6.60 -3.74
N PHE A 73 -30.58 -5.83 -3.71
CA PHE A 73 -29.28 -6.28 -4.17
C PHE A 73 -28.39 -6.83 -3.05
N GLY A 74 -28.81 -6.70 -1.79
CA GLY A 74 -28.05 -7.05 -0.60
C GLY A 74 -27.74 -5.84 0.28
N LYS A 75 -26.97 -6.03 1.34
CA LYS A 75 -26.57 -4.98 2.30
C LYS A 75 -25.38 -4.17 1.78
N ARG A 76 -24.41 -4.84 1.16
CA ARG A 76 -23.10 -4.29 0.79
C ARG A 76 -23.05 -3.76 -0.64
N THR A 77 -23.66 -4.48 -1.58
CA THR A 77 -23.62 -4.17 -3.01
C THR A 77 -23.95 -2.71 -3.35
N PRO A 78 -24.98 -2.06 -2.78
CA PRO A 78 -25.27 -0.66 -3.10
C PRO A 78 -24.11 0.29 -2.76
N PHE A 79 -23.46 0.11 -1.62
CA PHE A 79 -22.33 0.93 -1.20
C PHE A 79 -21.09 0.69 -2.08
N ILE A 80 -20.85 -0.57 -2.45
CA ILE A 80 -19.78 -0.94 -3.36
C ILE A 80 -19.96 -0.23 -4.71
N VAL A 81 -21.17 -0.27 -5.28
CA VAL A 81 -21.46 0.33 -6.58
C VAL A 81 -21.37 1.86 -6.51
N ILE A 82 -22.07 2.48 -5.55
CA ILE A 82 -22.09 3.95 -5.41
C ILE A 82 -20.68 4.48 -5.14
N GLY A 83 -19.96 3.88 -4.19
CA GLY A 83 -18.62 4.32 -3.84
C GLY A 83 -17.61 4.12 -4.96
N ALA A 84 -17.65 2.97 -5.66
CA ALA A 84 -16.77 2.72 -6.79
C ALA A 84 -17.02 3.64 -7.97
N VAL A 85 -18.30 3.88 -8.34
CA VAL A 85 -18.67 4.83 -9.41
C VAL A 85 -18.24 6.24 -9.04
N ALA A 86 -18.54 6.70 -7.83
CA ALA A 86 -18.15 8.03 -7.37
C ALA A 86 -16.61 8.18 -7.37
N ALA A 87 -15.86 7.18 -6.89
CA ALA A 87 -14.41 7.20 -6.92
C ALA A 87 -13.86 7.30 -8.35
N MET A 88 -14.39 6.52 -9.30
CA MET A 88 -14.00 6.60 -10.72
C MET A 88 -14.28 7.98 -11.31
N VAL A 89 -15.46 8.53 -11.08
CA VAL A 89 -15.86 9.86 -11.59
C VAL A 89 -14.95 10.95 -11.03
N PHE A 90 -14.75 10.99 -9.71
CA PHE A 90 -13.89 12.00 -9.08
C PHE A 90 -12.41 11.80 -9.44
N PHE A 91 -11.96 10.56 -9.65
CA PHE A 91 -10.61 10.30 -10.12
C PHE A 91 -10.36 10.88 -11.52
N VAL A 92 -11.34 10.79 -12.43
CA VAL A 92 -11.27 11.46 -13.74
C VAL A 92 -11.21 12.99 -13.58
N PHE A 93 -12.05 13.58 -12.72
CA PHE A 93 -11.99 15.03 -12.46
C PHE A 93 -10.63 15.45 -11.89
N LEU A 94 -10.03 14.65 -11.02
CA LEU A 94 -8.71 14.91 -10.47
C LEU A 94 -7.65 15.05 -11.57
N ILE A 95 -7.67 14.14 -12.56
CA ILE A 95 -6.72 14.15 -13.68
C ILE A 95 -7.03 15.28 -14.68
N VAL A 96 -8.28 15.68 -14.81
CA VAL A 96 -8.63 16.87 -15.60
C VAL A 96 -8.01 18.13 -14.95
N ILE A 97 -8.08 18.24 -13.62
CA ILE A 97 -7.44 19.36 -12.89
C ILE A 97 -5.91 19.31 -13.05
N ASP A 98 -5.29 18.13 -12.97
CA ASP A 98 -3.86 17.96 -13.26
C ASP A 98 -3.51 18.45 -14.68
N SER A 99 -4.35 18.15 -15.65
CA SER A 99 -4.14 18.62 -17.03
C SER A 99 -4.20 20.16 -17.15
N PHE A 100 -5.11 20.81 -16.43
CA PHE A 100 -5.15 22.29 -16.39
C PHE A 100 -3.90 22.88 -15.73
N GLN A 101 -3.41 22.26 -14.65
CA GLN A 101 -2.17 22.67 -14.01
C GLN A 101 -0.96 22.49 -14.95
N LEU A 102 -0.90 21.36 -15.67
CA LEU A 102 0.13 21.13 -16.67
C LEU A 102 0.11 22.19 -17.79
N ASP A 103 -1.07 22.55 -18.29
CA ASP A 103 -1.21 23.59 -19.31
C ASP A 103 -0.75 24.96 -18.79
N ALA A 104 -0.95 25.26 -17.51
CA ALA A 104 -0.43 26.48 -16.88
C ALA A 104 1.11 26.46 -16.83
N LEU A 105 1.73 25.32 -16.50
CA LEU A 105 3.19 25.16 -16.49
C LEU A 105 3.79 25.27 -17.90
N ILE A 106 3.11 24.73 -18.91
CA ILE A 106 3.51 24.86 -20.32
C ILE A 106 3.48 26.34 -20.74
N LYS A 107 2.40 27.06 -20.46
CA LYS A 107 2.27 28.48 -20.78
C LYS A 107 3.32 29.35 -20.08
N ALA A 108 3.75 28.96 -18.88
CA ALA A 108 4.82 29.63 -18.15
C ALA A 108 6.24 29.25 -18.61
N GLY A 109 6.38 28.36 -19.59
CA GLY A 109 7.68 27.89 -20.09
C GLY A 109 8.47 26.98 -19.11
N VAL A 110 7.86 26.60 -17.99
CA VAL A 110 8.51 25.76 -16.98
C VAL A 110 8.56 24.31 -17.42
N HIS A 111 7.55 23.87 -18.16
CA HIS A 111 7.49 22.51 -18.71
C HIS A 111 8.67 22.22 -19.66
N ASP A 112 8.97 23.16 -20.55
CA ASP A 112 10.07 22.99 -21.51
C ASP A 112 11.43 22.94 -20.81
N ARG A 113 11.61 23.74 -19.75
CA ARG A 113 12.80 23.68 -18.88
C ARG A 113 12.94 22.32 -18.17
N TYR A 114 11.82 21.70 -17.75
CA TYR A 114 11.86 20.34 -17.22
C TYR A 114 12.31 19.33 -18.27
N VAL A 115 11.74 19.38 -19.47
CA VAL A 115 12.08 18.47 -20.57
C VAL A 115 13.56 18.60 -20.94
N GLU A 116 14.07 19.84 -21.00
CA GLU A 116 15.47 20.09 -21.28
C GLU A 116 16.39 19.58 -20.17
N ALA A 117 16.06 19.85 -18.89
CA ALA A 117 16.82 19.34 -17.76
C ALA A 117 16.83 17.80 -17.67
N GLU A 118 15.72 17.13 -17.99
CA GLU A 118 15.65 15.68 -18.09
C GLU A 118 16.55 15.13 -19.19
N ALA A 119 16.53 15.73 -20.37
CA ALA A 119 17.40 15.30 -21.49
C ALA A 119 18.89 15.49 -21.15
N MET A 120 19.26 16.59 -20.48
CA MET A 120 20.61 16.82 -19.98
C MET A 120 20.99 15.76 -18.93
N LEU A 121 20.09 15.44 -18.01
CA LEU A 121 20.32 14.43 -16.97
C LEU A 121 20.54 13.04 -17.55
N ASP A 122 19.78 12.64 -18.56
CA ASP A 122 19.92 11.36 -19.23
C ASP A 122 21.26 11.28 -19.97
N THR A 123 21.66 12.36 -20.65
CA THR A 123 22.96 12.46 -21.32
C THR A 123 24.12 12.34 -20.31
N ALA A 124 24.05 13.04 -19.19
CA ALA A 124 25.08 12.97 -18.13
C ALA A 124 25.15 11.57 -17.47
N LYS A 125 23.99 10.90 -17.28
CA LYS A 125 23.94 9.51 -16.79
C LYS A 125 24.59 8.53 -17.79
N GLU A 126 24.36 8.68 -19.09
CA GLU A 126 24.99 7.85 -20.11
C GLU A 126 26.52 8.09 -20.19
N ALA A 127 26.95 9.34 -20.07
CA ALA A 127 28.36 9.69 -19.97
C ALA A 127 29.03 9.01 -18.77
N LEU A 128 28.40 9.09 -17.59
CA LEU A 128 28.89 8.44 -16.39
C LEU A 128 28.94 6.91 -16.52
N LYS A 129 27.93 6.30 -17.13
CA LYS A 129 27.89 4.86 -17.42
C LYS A 129 29.02 4.44 -18.35
N SER A 130 29.30 5.24 -19.35
CA SER A 130 30.42 5.02 -20.31
C SER A 130 31.77 5.16 -19.62
N ALA A 131 31.95 6.21 -18.80
CA ALA A 131 33.18 6.45 -18.02
C ALA A 131 33.46 5.29 -17.04
N LYS A 132 32.44 4.75 -16.39
CA LYS A 132 32.54 3.56 -15.52
C LYS A 132 33.01 2.30 -16.28
N LYS A 133 32.49 2.08 -17.48
CA LYS A 133 32.89 0.91 -18.30
C LYS A 133 34.38 0.94 -18.68
N VAL A 134 34.91 2.14 -18.88
CA VAL A 134 36.33 2.33 -19.29
C VAL A 134 37.24 2.52 -18.07
N GLY A 135 36.68 2.66 -16.85
CA GLY A 135 37.43 2.89 -15.62
C GLY A 135 38.09 4.28 -15.53
N ASN A 136 37.57 5.26 -16.27
CA ASN A 136 38.12 6.63 -16.32
C ASN A 136 37.57 7.45 -15.13
N VAL A 137 38.36 7.54 -14.05
CA VAL A 137 37.99 8.21 -12.81
C VAL A 137 37.70 9.71 -13.03
N ALA A 138 38.53 10.39 -13.81
CA ALA A 138 38.33 11.83 -14.07
C ALA A 138 37.03 12.10 -14.85
N ALA A 139 36.70 11.27 -15.87
CA ALA A 139 35.43 11.40 -16.56
C ALA A 139 34.23 11.07 -15.67
N MET A 140 34.39 10.18 -14.70
CA MET A 140 33.35 9.88 -13.69
C MET A 140 33.10 11.06 -12.74
N GLU A 141 34.13 11.74 -12.30
CA GLU A 141 34.02 12.94 -11.45
C GLU A 141 33.31 14.07 -12.17
N ILE A 142 33.67 14.33 -13.43
CA ILE A 142 33.03 15.34 -14.26
C ILE A 142 31.54 15.04 -14.44
N ALA A 143 31.20 13.82 -14.84
CA ALA A 143 29.81 13.41 -15.03
C ALA A 143 28.98 13.46 -13.73
N ASN A 144 29.58 13.12 -12.59
CA ASN A 144 28.91 13.25 -11.28
C ASN A 144 28.64 14.73 -10.92
N ALA A 145 29.60 15.63 -11.13
CA ALA A 145 29.43 17.06 -10.89
C ALA A 145 28.35 17.67 -11.81
N GLU A 146 28.30 17.22 -13.06
CA GLU A 146 27.26 17.62 -14.03
C GLU A 146 25.87 17.14 -13.56
N ILE A 147 25.71 15.89 -13.13
CA ILE A 147 24.48 15.34 -12.57
C ILE A 147 24.03 16.16 -11.33
N GLU A 148 24.95 16.54 -10.46
CA GLU A 148 24.65 17.33 -9.28
C GLU A 148 24.16 18.74 -9.67
N THR A 149 24.78 19.37 -10.65
CA THR A 149 24.37 20.66 -11.18
C THR A 149 22.98 20.61 -11.81
N ILE A 150 22.69 19.55 -12.59
CA ILE A 150 21.38 19.37 -13.21
C ILE A 150 20.30 19.10 -12.15
N ASN A 151 20.60 18.33 -11.12
CA ASN A 151 19.66 18.09 -10.02
C ASN A 151 19.33 19.40 -9.27
N ALA A 152 20.33 20.27 -9.03
CA ALA A 152 20.08 21.60 -8.46
C ALA A 152 19.23 22.49 -9.37
N LEU A 153 19.40 22.38 -10.70
CA LEU A 153 18.53 23.04 -11.67
C LEU A 153 17.08 22.52 -11.57
N ILE A 154 16.89 21.21 -11.51
CA ILE A 154 15.57 20.59 -11.33
C ILE A 154 14.90 21.06 -10.04
N ASP A 155 15.64 21.18 -8.94
CA ASP A 155 15.09 21.69 -7.67
C ASP A 155 14.72 23.20 -7.78
N THR A 156 15.49 23.99 -8.54
CA THR A 156 15.13 25.38 -8.85
C THR A 156 13.84 25.45 -9.68
N ILE A 157 13.69 24.59 -10.69
CA ILE A 157 12.47 24.51 -11.51
C ILE A 157 11.27 24.12 -10.63
N ARG A 158 11.43 23.19 -9.67
CA ARG A 158 10.37 22.86 -8.71
C ARG A 158 9.95 24.05 -7.84
N SER A 159 10.90 24.88 -7.43
CA SER A 159 10.58 26.11 -6.71
C SER A 159 9.77 27.08 -7.57
N ASP A 160 10.08 27.20 -8.86
CA ASP A 160 9.29 28.00 -9.80
C ASP A 160 7.88 27.42 -9.99
N VAL A 161 7.74 26.09 -10.08
CA VAL A 161 6.42 25.42 -10.10
C VAL A 161 5.62 25.76 -8.85
N LEU A 162 6.24 25.71 -7.67
CA LEU A 162 5.57 26.09 -6.42
C LEU A 162 5.13 27.55 -6.44
N ASN A 163 5.99 28.47 -6.90
CA ASN A 163 5.66 29.89 -7.02
C ASN A 163 4.47 30.13 -7.97
N ILE A 164 4.41 29.43 -9.11
CA ILE A 164 3.27 29.48 -10.04
C ILE A 164 2.00 28.96 -9.34
N THR A 165 2.11 27.86 -8.61
CA THR A 165 1.00 27.26 -7.85
C THR A 165 0.50 28.23 -6.77
N LEU A 166 1.41 28.87 -6.04
CA LEU A 166 1.07 29.88 -5.02
C LEU A 166 0.50 31.17 -5.63
N GLY A 167 0.93 31.52 -6.84
CA GLY A 167 0.38 32.66 -7.61
C GLY A 167 -1.06 32.43 -8.08
N ASN A 168 -1.46 31.17 -8.27
CA ASN A 168 -2.85 30.77 -8.57
C ASN A 168 -3.20 29.49 -7.83
N LEU A 169 -3.74 29.62 -6.63
CA LEU A 169 -4.10 28.50 -5.76
C LEU A 169 -5.34 27.72 -6.22
N MET A 170 -6.13 28.23 -7.17
CA MET A 170 -7.40 27.62 -7.56
C MET A 170 -7.26 26.18 -8.05
N PRO A 171 -6.32 25.82 -8.94
CA PRO A 171 -6.14 24.42 -9.35
C PRO A 171 -5.76 23.50 -8.17
N MET A 172 -4.90 23.98 -7.26
CA MET A 172 -4.48 23.23 -6.09
C MET A 172 -5.65 23.00 -5.12
N ILE A 173 -6.43 24.04 -4.82
CA ILE A 173 -7.62 23.92 -3.95
C ILE A 173 -8.64 22.98 -4.58
N ALA A 174 -8.91 23.12 -5.87
CA ALA A 174 -9.82 22.23 -6.60
C ALA A 174 -9.30 20.77 -6.57
N PHE A 175 -8.00 20.56 -6.79
CA PHE A 175 -7.37 19.25 -6.71
C PHE A 175 -7.54 18.62 -5.32
N MET A 176 -7.25 19.36 -4.25
CA MET A 176 -7.41 18.89 -2.87
C MET A 176 -8.87 18.59 -2.53
N GLY A 177 -9.80 19.44 -2.96
CA GLY A 177 -11.23 19.22 -2.77
C GLY A 177 -11.74 17.94 -3.47
N VAL A 178 -11.36 17.75 -4.73
CA VAL A 178 -11.72 16.53 -5.47
C VAL A 178 -11.01 15.30 -4.92
N LEU A 179 -9.74 15.42 -4.50
CA LEU A 179 -9.01 14.34 -3.84
C LEU A 179 -9.74 13.88 -2.58
N LEU A 180 -10.21 14.80 -1.75
CA LEU A 180 -11.00 14.46 -0.56
C LEU A 180 -12.28 13.71 -0.94
N LEU A 181 -12.99 14.12 -2.00
CA LEU A 181 -14.18 13.42 -2.49
C LEU A 181 -13.85 12.00 -2.99
N VAL A 182 -12.71 11.81 -3.65
CA VAL A 182 -12.21 10.49 -4.04
C VAL A 182 -12.00 9.61 -2.81
N LEU A 183 -11.29 10.12 -1.79
CA LEU A 183 -10.98 9.37 -0.57
C LEU A 183 -12.23 9.02 0.24
N ILE A 184 -13.21 9.93 0.33
CA ILE A 184 -14.53 9.66 0.93
C ILE A 184 -15.26 8.57 0.14
N SER A 185 -15.27 8.64 -1.18
CA SER A 185 -15.89 7.62 -2.05
C SER A 185 -15.26 6.25 -1.85
N MET A 186 -13.94 6.20 -1.72
CA MET A 186 -13.21 4.96 -1.40
C MET A 186 -13.54 4.43 -0.01
N ALA A 187 -13.71 5.28 0.99
CA ALA A 187 -14.12 4.86 2.33
C ALA A 187 -15.54 4.27 2.34
N ILE A 188 -16.49 4.85 1.58
CA ILE A 188 -17.85 4.33 1.38
C ILE A 188 -17.80 2.92 0.77
N PHE A 189 -16.92 2.72 -0.20
CA PHE A 189 -16.78 1.47 -0.94
C PHE A 189 -16.04 0.38 -0.15
N ARG A 190 -14.87 0.72 0.44
CA ARG A 190 -13.91 -0.24 0.99
C ARG A 190 -14.49 -1.05 2.15
N SER A 191 -15.14 -0.42 3.12
CA SER A 191 -15.65 -1.11 4.30
C SER A 191 -16.72 -2.16 3.97
N PRO A 192 -17.77 -1.85 3.19
CA PRO A 192 -18.74 -2.86 2.74
C PRO A 192 -18.13 -3.94 1.85
N ALA A 193 -17.14 -3.62 1.02
CA ALA A 193 -16.48 -4.60 0.16
C ALA A 193 -15.71 -5.66 0.98
N VAL A 194 -15.01 -5.22 2.04
CA VAL A 194 -14.33 -6.14 2.96
C VAL A 194 -15.34 -7.00 3.73
N ALA A 195 -16.45 -6.44 4.17
CA ALA A 195 -17.50 -7.15 4.90
C ALA A 195 -18.29 -8.17 4.02
N LEU A 196 -18.28 -8.00 2.70
CA LEU A 196 -19.04 -8.86 1.79
C LEU A 196 -18.60 -10.34 1.86
N MET A 197 -17.30 -10.62 1.99
CA MET A 197 -16.79 -12.00 2.02
C MET A 197 -17.29 -12.79 3.23
N PRO A 198 -17.17 -12.31 4.48
CA PRO A 198 -17.71 -13.03 5.63
C PRO A 198 -19.23 -13.12 5.63
N ASP A 199 -19.97 -12.18 4.98
CA ASP A 199 -21.43 -12.22 4.88
C ASP A 199 -21.93 -13.34 3.94
N VAL A 200 -21.09 -13.86 3.05
CA VAL A 200 -21.46 -14.88 2.06
C VAL A 200 -20.66 -16.18 2.17
N THR A 201 -19.85 -16.33 3.24
CA THR A 201 -18.97 -17.50 3.42
C THR A 201 -19.08 -18.03 4.86
N VAL A 202 -19.34 -19.33 4.99
CA VAL A 202 -19.42 -20.00 6.29
C VAL A 202 -18.09 -19.90 7.06
N LYS A 203 -18.15 -19.73 8.39
CA LYS A 203 -16.99 -19.48 9.26
C LYS A 203 -15.76 -20.36 8.98
N PRO A 204 -15.87 -21.72 8.88
CA PRO A 204 -14.70 -22.58 8.68
C PRO A 204 -13.99 -22.41 7.33
N LEU A 205 -14.63 -21.77 6.35
CA LEU A 205 -14.06 -21.55 5.02
C LEU A 205 -13.59 -20.12 4.77
N ARG A 206 -13.77 -19.20 5.74
CA ARG A 206 -13.42 -17.77 5.61
C ARG A 206 -11.94 -17.56 5.34
N SER A 207 -11.06 -18.29 6.02
CA SER A 207 -9.62 -18.19 5.80
C SER A 207 -9.22 -18.51 4.34
N LYS A 208 -9.76 -19.62 3.78
CA LYS A 208 -9.52 -19.99 2.37
C LYS A 208 -10.13 -18.98 1.40
N ALA A 209 -11.29 -18.43 1.73
CA ALA A 209 -11.95 -17.42 0.92
C ALA A 209 -11.13 -16.12 0.92
N ASN A 210 -10.64 -15.69 2.09
CA ASN A 210 -9.82 -14.48 2.24
C ASN A 210 -8.55 -14.56 1.39
N ALA A 211 -7.86 -15.69 1.40
CA ALA A 211 -6.70 -15.92 0.53
C ALA A 211 -7.00 -15.68 -0.96
N ILE A 212 -8.15 -16.17 -1.44
CA ILE A 212 -8.53 -16.04 -2.86
C ILE A 212 -8.92 -14.60 -3.20
N ILE A 213 -9.67 -13.92 -2.32
CA ILE A 213 -10.07 -12.53 -2.60
C ILE A 213 -8.87 -11.59 -2.58
N ASN A 214 -7.90 -11.81 -1.68
CA ASN A 214 -6.65 -11.05 -1.65
C ASN A 214 -5.81 -11.28 -2.90
N LEU A 215 -5.72 -12.54 -3.37
CA LEU A 215 -5.05 -12.86 -4.64
C LEU A 215 -5.73 -12.15 -5.83
N THR A 216 -7.07 -12.14 -5.86
CA THR A 216 -7.84 -11.42 -6.88
C THR A 216 -7.58 -9.90 -6.81
N GLY A 217 -7.50 -9.36 -5.60
CA GLY A 217 -7.12 -7.97 -5.37
C GLY A 217 -5.73 -7.64 -5.91
N THR A 218 -4.74 -8.45 -5.54
CA THR A 218 -3.35 -8.24 -6.02
C THR A 218 -3.26 -8.28 -7.55
N ALA A 219 -4.05 -9.13 -8.22
CA ALA A 219 -4.11 -9.14 -9.68
C ALA A 219 -4.57 -7.78 -10.25
N GLY A 220 -5.50 -7.08 -9.58
CA GLY A 220 -5.89 -5.71 -9.94
C GLY A 220 -4.74 -4.71 -9.82
N GLY A 221 -3.99 -4.76 -8.73
CA GLY A 221 -2.81 -3.91 -8.53
C GLY A 221 -1.72 -4.16 -9.60
N ILE A 222 -1.39 -5.42 -9.86
CA ILE A 222 -0.40 -5.80 -10.88
C ILE A 222 -0.84 -5.32 -12.27
N LEU A 223 -2.11 -5.46 -12.62
CA LEU A 223 -2.63 -5.00 -13.91
C LEU A 223 -2.47 -3.48 -14.08
N VAL A 224 -2.72 -2.70 -13.03
CA VAL A 224 -2.55 -1.24 -13.04
C VAL A 224 -1.08 -0.85 -13.17
N LEU A 225 -0.15 -1.56 -12.51
CA LEU A 225 1.28 -1.36 -12.70
C LEU A 225 1.73 -1.72 -14.13
N ALA A 226 1.20 -2.80 -14.71
CA ALA A 226 1.45 -3.15 -16.09
C ALA A 226 0.98 -2.06 -17.07
N LEU A 227 -0.20 -1.44 -16.82
CA LEU A 227 -0.62 -0.25 -17.54
C LEU A 227 0.36 0.91 -17.35
N GLY A 228 0.90 1.09 -16.14
CA GLY A 228 1.94 2.10 -15.86
C GLY A 228 3.16 1.94 -16.75
N ILE A 229 3.61 0.70 -17.01
CA ILE A 229 4.70 0.40 -17.93
C ILE A 229 4.30 0.79 -19.37
N VAL A 230 3.12 0.39 -19.82
CA VAL A 230 2.61 0.67 -21.18
C VAL A 230 2.54 2.16 -21.44
N PHE A 231 2.02 2.93 -20.49
CA PHE A 231 1.89 4.38 -20.59
C PHE A 231 3.16 5.15 -20.20
N GLY A 232 4.16 4.46 -19.63
CA GLY A 232 5.42 5.08 -19.22
C GLY A 232 5.27 6.08 -18.07
N THR A 233 4.45 5.76 -17.05
CA THR A 233 4.17 6.66 -15.91
C THR A 233 5.41 7.08 -15.11
N SER A 234 6.50 6.36 -15.25
CA SER A 234 7.80 6.59 -14.60
C SER A 234 8.84 7.26 -15.50
N LYS A 235 8.53 7.51 -16.78
CA LYS A 235 9.58 7.92 -17.74
C LYS A 235 9.89 9.41 -17.70
N HIS A 236 8.88 10.27 -17.49
CA HIS A 236 9.06 11.72 -17.62
C HIS A 236 8.24 12.47 -16.57
N ILE A 237 8.85 13.50 -15.97
CA ILE A 237 8.18 14.46 -15.08
C ILE A 237 7.03 15.18 -15.82
N SER A 238 7.19 15.35 -17.14
CA SER A 238 6.26 16.03 -18.04
C SER A 238 5.10 15.18 -18.54
N MET A 239 4.97 13.92 -18.08
CA MET A 239 3.98 12.98 -18.59
C MET A 239 2.53 13.43 -18.40
N LYS A 240 1.66 13.16 -19.39
CA LYS A 240 0.22 13.36 -19.30
C LYS A 240 -0.45 12.09 -18.77
N TYR A 241 -1.03 12.17 -17.55
CA TYR A 241 -1.65 11.00 -16.89
C TYR A 241 -3.04 10.63 -17.40
N ILE A 242 -3.65 11.43 -18.31
CA ILE A 242 -5.05 11.23 -18.71
C ILE A 242 -5.30 9.86 -19.37
N GLY A 243 -4.42 9.43 -20.29
CA GLY A 243 -4.57 8.13 -20.97
C GLY A 243 -4.45 6.95 -20.00
N TYR A 244 -3.47 6.99 -19.11
CA TYR A 244 -3.28 6.01 -18.05
C TYR A 244 -4.52 5.94 -17.15
N SER A 245 -4.97 7.06 -16.63
CA SER A 245 -6.08 7.13 -15.68
C SER A 245 -7.41 6.68 -16.29
N LEU A 246 -7.68 7.06 -17.54
CA LEU A 246 -8.86 6.57 -18.26
C LEU A 246 -8.81 5.05 -18.49
N SER A 247 -7.63 4.48 -18.74
CA SER A 247 -7.46 3.03 -18.87
C SER A 247 -7.69 2.30 -17.54
N VAL A 248 -7.21 2.87 -16.43
CA VAL A 248 -7.49 2.35 -15.07
C VAL A 248 -8.99 2.38 -14.79
N VAL A 249 -9.66 3.52 -15.06
CA VAL A 249 -11.11 3.66 -14.88
C VAL A 249 -11.87 2.68 -15.76
N ALA A 250 -11.45 2.46 -17.01
CA ALA A 250 -12.08 1.48 -17.90
C ALA A 250 -11.98 0.05 -17.33
N ILE A 251 -10.81 -0.35 -16.81
CA ILE A 251 -10.63 -1.65 -16.15
C ILE A 251 -11.50 -1.75 -14.89
N MET A 252 -11.54 -0.70 -14.07
CA MET A 252 -12.41 -0.67 -12.88
C MET A 252 -13.89 -0.76 -13.29
N LEU A 253 -14.31 -0.06 -14.33
CA LEU A 253 -15.68 -0.13 -14.84
C LEU A 253 -16.04 -1.54 -15.32
N LEU A 254 -15.15 -2.19 -16.08
CA LEU A 254 -15.35 -3.58 -16.51
C LEU A 254 -15.43 -4.54 -15.31
N GLY A 255 -14.58 -4.37 -14.32
CA GLY A 255 -14.62 -5.16 -13.07
C GLY A 255 -15.92 -4.93 -12.30
N LEU A 256 -16.40 -3.68 -12.21
CA LEU A 256 -17.65 -3.33 -11.55
C LEU A 256 -18.87 -3.90 -12.29
N VAL A 257 -18.90 -3.81 -13.61
CA VAL A 257 -19.94 -4.42 -14.45
C VAL A 257 -19.98 -5.92 -14.23
N LEU A 258 -18.83 -6.60 -14.28
CA LEU A 258 -18.75 -8.03 -13.98
C LEU A 258 -19.26 -8.34 -12.57
N PHE A 259 -18.89 -7.55 -11.56
CA PHE A 259 -19.36 -7.69 -10.19
C PHE A 259 -20.89 -7.59 -10.10
N ILE A 260 -21.50 -6.55 -10.68
CA ILE A 260 -22.95 -6.29 -10.62
C ILE A 260 -23.74 -7.43 -11.26
N PHE A 261 -23.31 -7.96 -12.42
CA PHE A 261 -24.03 -9.00 -13.12
C PHE A 261 -23.84 -10.40 -12.55
N THR A 262 -22.75 -10.64 -11.81
CA THR A 262 -22.39 -11.99 -11.35
C THR A 262 -22.59 -12.21 -9.86
N VAL A 263 -22.42 -11.18 -9.03
CA VAL A 263 -22.55 -11.31 -7.58
C VAL A 263 -24.01 -11.19 -7.15
N LYS A 264 -24.51 -12.23 -6.52
CA LYS A 264 -25.89 -12.34 -6.02
C LYS A 264 -25.84 -12.34 -4.49
N GLU A 265 -25.40 -11.21 -3.89
CA GLU A 265 -25.14 -11.10 -2.44
C GLU A 265 -26.30 -11.67 -1.62
N ARG A 266 -27.54 -11.20 -1.82
CA ARG A 266 -28.69 -11.62 -1.04
C ARG A 266 -28.91 -13.14 -1.07
N LYS A 267 -28.91 -13.74 -2.26
CA LYS A 267 -29.07 -15.19 -2.39
C LYS A 267 -27.94 -15.95 -1.73
N TRP A 268 -26.71 -15.44 -1.86
CA TRP A 268 -25.54 -16.09 -1.31
C TRP A 268 -25.44 -15.95 0.20
N ALA A 269 -25.98 -14.89 0.79
CA ALA A 269 -26.12 -14.74 2.22
C ALA A 269 -27.17 -15.72 2.77
N GLU A 270 -28.34 -15.81 2.12
CA GLU A 270 -29.39 -16.78 2.45
C GLU A 270 -28.85 -18.23 2.38
N ASP A 271 -28.11 -18.60 1.31
CA ASP A 271 -27.47 -19.90 1.16
C ASP A 271 -26.46 -20.17 2.30
N MET A 272 -25.67 -19.16 2.70
CA MET A 272 -24.68 -19.27 3.79
C MET A 272 -25.36 -19.47 5.14
N GLU A 273 -26.44 -18.75 5.43
CA GLU A 273 -27.22 -18.91 6.65
C GLU A 273 -27.83 -20.32 6.73
N ALA A 274 -28.43 -20.81 5.63
CA ALA A 274 -28.98 -22.15 5.54
C ALA A 274 -27.92 -23.25 5.74
N GLU A 275 -26.73 -23.08 5.15
CA GLU A 275 -25.60 -24.01 5.33
C GLU A 275 -25.07 -23.96 6.76
N THR A 276 -25.02 -22.78 7.38
CA THR A 276 -24.60 -22.58 8.78
C THR A 276 -25.56 -23.31 9.73
N SER A 277 -26.87 -23.15 9.55
CA SER A 277 -27.90 -23.84 10.33
C SER A 277 -27.86 -25.36 10.14
N ALA A 278 -27.75 -25.83 8.90
CA ALA A 278 -27.66 -27.26 8.58
C ALA A 278 -26.43 -27.93 9.21
N LEU A 279 -25.36 -27.21 9.45
CA LEU A 279 -24.12 -27.69 10.04
C LEU A 279 -24.09 -27.53 11.58
N GLY A 280 -25.14 -26.95 12.18
CA GLY A 280 -25.15 -26.64 13.61
C GLY A 280 -24.07 -25.64 14.02
N LEU A 281 -23.61 -24.82 13.07
CA LEU A 281 -22.62 -23.76 13.28
C LEU A 281 -23.28 -22.40 13.58
N GLU A 282 -24.61 -22.45 13.87
CA GLU A 282 -25.28 -21.24 14.36
C GLU A 282 -24.45 -20.67 15.50
N ASP A 283 -24.34 -19.35 15.51
CA ASP A 283 -23.85 -18.66 16.66
C ASP A 283 -24.84 -18.92 17.83
N THR A 284 -24.76 -20.10 18.46
CA THR A 284 -24.74 -20.02 19.88
C THR A 284 -23.64 -19.03 20.15
N ALA A 285 -24.04 -17.74 20.34
CA ALA A 285 -23.12 -16.70 20.82
C ALA A 285 -22.24 -17.45 21.78
N PRO A 286 -20.90 -17.56 21.56
CA PRO A 286 -20.14 -18.25 22.56
C PRO A 286 -20.68 -17.57 23.80
N GLU A 287 -21.44 -18.35 24.63
CA GLU A 287 -21.62 -17.95 25.99
C GLU A 287 -20.21 -17.56 26.30
N ALA A 288 -19.98 -16.24 26.34
CA ALA A 288 -18.69 -15.73 26.67
C ALA A 288 -18.33 -16.64 27.81
N GLU A 289 -17.42 -17.62 27.54
CA GLU A 289 -16.92 -18.38 28.64
C GLU A 289 -16.58 -17.27 29.58
N GLN A 290 -17.41 -17.13 30.60
CA GLN A 290 -17.22 -16.22 31.71
C GLN A 290 -15.98 -16.77 32.45
N GLY A 291 -14.97 -17.09 31.68
CA GLY A 291 -13.62 -17.20 32.15
C GLY A 291 -13.29 -15.80 32.64
N GLU A 292 -13.13 -15.68 33.96
CA GLU A 292 -12.69 -14.50 34.67
C GLU A 292 -11.79 -13.68 33.76
N LYS A 293 -12.11 -12.38 33.50
CA LYS A 293 -11.31 -11.44 32.72
C LYS A 293 -9.90 -11.41 33.33
N ARG A 294 -9.07 -12.37 32.90
CA ARG A 294 -7.73 -12.49 33.43
C ARG A 294 -6.93 -11.29 32.96
N LYS A 295 -6.61 -10.40 33.88
CA LYS A 295 -5.68 -9.30 33.63
C LYS A 295 -4.34 -9.89 33.18
N LEU A 296 -3.75 -9.32 32.14
CA LEU A 296 -2.38 -9.67 31.73
C LEU A 296 -1.43 -9.50 32.92
N SER A 297 -0.52 -10.43 33.09
CA SER A 297 0.60 -10.27 33.99
C SER A 297 1.53 -9.15 33.50
N ARG A 298 2.34 -8.58 34.38
CA ARG A 298 3.32 -7.55 33.99
C ARG A 298 4.22 -7.99 32.81
N PRO A 299 4.78 -9.23 32.75
CA PRO A 299 5.58 -9.68 31.62
C PRO A 299 4.79 -9.81 30.32
N GLU A 300 3.51 -10.24 30.38
CA GLU A 300 2.61 -10.31 29.22
C GLU A 300 2.28 -8.91 28.67
N THR A 301 2.01 -7.95 29.59
CA THR A 301 1.78 -6.54 29.22
C THR A 301 3.00 -5.93 28.53
N VAL A 302 4.20 -6.17 29.06
CA VAL A 302 5.44 -5.71 28.44
C VAL A 302 5.61 -6.34 27.05
N SER A 303 5.34 -7.64 26.89
CA SER A 303 5.40 -8.29 25.59
C SER A 303 4.39 -7.70 24.60
N LEU A 304 3.16 -7.40 25.04
CA LEU A 304 2.17 -6.72 24.20
C LEU A 304 2.65 -5.35 23.73
N LEU A 305 3.15 -4.52 24.65
CA LEU A 305 3.67 -3.19 24.30
C LEU A 305 4.86 -3.28 23.33
N LEU A 306 5.76 -4.24 23.52
CA LEU A 306 6.89 -4.46 22.62
C LEU A 306 6.45 -4.93 21.23
N VAL A 307 5.44 -5.81 21.14
CA VAL A 307 4.87 -6.23 19.84
C VAL A 307 4.22 -5.04 19.15
N LEU A 308 3.38 -4.26 19.84
CA LEU A 308 2.72 -3.08 19.28
C LEU A 308 3.73 -2.01 18.86
N ALA A 309 4.78 -1.78 19.65
CA ALA A 309 5.88 -0.89 19.28
C ALA A 309 6.62 -1.39 18.04
N SER A 310 6.90 -2.71 17.96
CA SER A 310 7.48 -3.32 16.77
C SER A 310 6.61 -3.13 15.55
N VAL A 311 5.28 -3.34 15.67
CA VAL A 311 4.30 -3.10 14.61
C VAL A 311 4.37 -1.64 14.14
N ALA A 312 4.29 -0.68 15.05
CA ALA A 312 4.37 0.73 14.70
C ALA A 312 5.69 1.08 13.98
N LEU A 313 6.81 0.60 14.48
CA LEU A 313 8.14 0.89 13.93
C LEU A 313 8.32 0.33 12.52
N TRP A 314 7.97 -0.95 12.28
CA TRP A 314 8.12 -1.48 10.92
C TRP A 314 7.11 -0.87 9.94
N TYR A 315 5.89 -0.51 10.40
CA TYR A 315 4.94 0.23 9.57
C TYR A 315 5.45 1.63 9.23
N ILE A 316 6.10 2.34 10.17
CA ILE A 316 6.76 3.63 9.87
C ILE A 316 7.84 3.44 8.80
N GLY A 317 8.74 2.48 8.97
CA GLY A 317 9.80 2.22 8.01
C GLY A 317 9.27 1.81 6.63
N TYR A 318 8.30 0.92 6.58
CA TYR A 318 7.70 0.44 5.32
C TYR A 318 6.92 1.54 4.60
N ASN A 319 6.04 2.25 5.32
CA ASN A 319 5.20 3.27 4.68
C ASN A 319 5.97 4.53 4.28
N SER A 320 7.10 4.83 4.92
CA SER A 320 7.99 5.90 4.45
C SER A 320 8.52 5.62 3.04
N ILE A 321 8.77 4.35 2.72
CA ILE A 321 9.20 3.92 1.39
C ILE A 321 8.02 3.87 0.43
N THR A 322 6.95 3.12 0.74
CA THR A 322 5.86 2.84 -0.20
C THR A 322 5.10 4.09 -0.62
N SER A 323 4.88 5.05 0.30
CA SER A 323 4.15 6.29 0.00
C SER A 323 4.89 7.26 -0.93
N LYS A 324 6.19 7.09 -1.12
CA LYS A 324 7.05 8.01 -1.89
C LYS A 324 7.95 7.31 -2.91
N TYR A 325 7.82 5.99 -3.05
CA TYR A 325 8.69 5.24 -3.94
C TYR A 325 8.56 5.65 -5.41
N SER A 326 7.35 5.97 -5.86
CA SER A 326 7.16 6.47 -7.23
C SER A 326 7.95 7.76 -7.49
N VAL A 327 7.94 8.70 -6.53
CA VAL A 327 8.73 9.93 -6.61
C VAL A 327 10.23 9.65 -6.58
N TYR A 328 10.67 8.79 -5.65
CA TYR A 328 12.10 8.45 -5.52
C TYR A 328 12.64 7.74 -6.75
N ALA A 329 11.92 6.72 -7.24
CA ALA A 329 12.33 5.97 -8.41
C ALA A 329 12.39 6.84 -9.67
N THR A 330 11.35 7.66 -9.93
CA THR A 330 11.26 8.51 -11.11
C THR A 330 12.23 9.70 -11.03
N ASN A 331 12.17 10.47 -9.94
CA ASN A 331 12.85 11.77 -9.86
C ASN A 331 14.32 11.67 -9.42
N ILE A 332 14.68 10.63 -8.63
CA ILE A 332 16.02 10.47 -8.08
C ILE A 332 16.81 9.41 -8.85
N LEU A 333 16.22 8.21 -9.04
CA LEU A 333 16.93 7.12 -9.69
C LEU A 333 16.78 7.13 -11.22
N GLY A 334 15.66 7.59 -11.76
CA GLY A 334 15.28 7.44 -13.16
C GLY A 334 14.92 6.00 -13.54
N PHE A 335 14.34 5.23 -12.58
CA PHE A 335 13.94 3.85 -12.75
C PHE A 335 12.44 3.70 -12.93
N ASP A 336 12.02 2.59 -13.55
CA ASP A 336 10.59 2.25 -13.63
C ASP A 336 10.09 1.63 -12.33
N PHE A 337 9.40 2.44 -11.51
CA PHE A 337 8.82 1.95 -10.26
C PHE A 337 7.78 0.85 -10.48
N ASN A 338 7.10 0.80 -11.62
CA ASN A 338 6.06 -0.20 -11.89
C ASN A 338 6.65 -1.62 -11.92
N ILE A 339 7.79 -1.80 -12.59
CA ILE A 339 8.46 -3.11 -12.69
C ILE A 339 8.87 -3.61 -11.31
N THR A 340 9.52 -2.76 -10.52
CA THR A 340 10.01 -3.13 -9.19
C THR A 340 8.88 -3.45 -8.22
N LEU A 341 7.76 -2.72 -8.28
CA LEU A 341 6.57 -3.00 -7.46
C LEU A 341 5.86 -4.30 -7.88
N ILE A 342 5.79 -4.62 -9.18
CA ILE A 342 5.28 -5.91 -9.65
C ILE A 342 6.13 -7.05 -9.08
N ILE A 343 7.45 -6.92 -9.13
CA ILE A 343 8.39 -7.91 -8.59
C ILE A 343 8.17 -8.10 -7.08
N ALA A 344 8.02 -7.00 -6.31
CA ALA A 344 7.77 -7.08 -4.88
C ALA A 344 6.44 -7.78 -4.57
N GLN A 345 5.36 -7.44 -5.28
CA GLN A 345 4.05 -8.06 -5.10
C GLN A 345 4.07 -9.55 -5.47
N ALA A 346 4.71 -9.91 -6.57
CA ALA A 346 4.88 -11.31 -6.98
C ALA A 346 5.69 -12.11 -5.94
N ALA A 347 6.79 -11.54 -5.43
CA ALA A 347 7.60 -12.16 -4.39
C ALA A 347 6.81 -12.34 -3.08
N ALA A 348 5.99 -11.37 -2.69
CA ALA A 348 5.12 -11.48 -1.52
C ALA A 348 4.12 -12.62 -1.67
N ILE A 349 3.41 -12.71 -2.82
CA ILE A 349 2.44 -13.78 -3.08
C ILE A 349 3.09 -15.16 -2.99
N VAL A 350 4.22 -15.35 -3.67
CA VAL A 350 4.95 -16.62 -3.67
C VAL A 350 5.42 -16.98 -2.25
N SER A 351 5.73 -15.98 -1.44
CA SER A 351 6.25 -16.19 -0.09
C SER A 351 5.19 -16.58 0.94
N TYR A 352 3.90 -16.27 0.75
CA TYR A 352 2.85 -16.57 1.73
C TYR A 352 2.78 -18.06 2.10
N ILE A 353 2.90 -18.96 1.12
CA ILE A 353 2.82 -20.41 1.35
C ILE A 353 4.02 -20.91 2.19
N PRO A 354 5.29 -20.70 1.76
CA PRO A 354 6.43 -21.17 2.55
C PRO A 354 6.52 -20.49 3.92
N VAL A 355 6.16 -19.21 4.03
CA VAL A 355 6.16 -18.45 5.30
C VAL A 355 5.20 -19.09 6.30
N GLY A 356 3.98 -19.44 5.90
CA GLY A 356 3.01 -20.10 6.76
C GLY A 356 3.51 -21.46 7.26
N ILE A 357 4.16 -22.27 6.40
CA ILE A 357 4.75 -23.57 6.77
C ILE A 357 5.91 -23.36 7.75
N ILE A 358 6.78 -22.40 7.48
CA ILE A 358 7.93 -22.10 8.35
C ILE A 358 7.44 -21.61 9.72
N ALA A 359 6.44 -20.73 9.76
CA ALA A 359 5.86 -20.19 11.00
C ALA A 359 5.32 -21.31 11.91
N SER A 360 4.69 -22.35 11.33
CA SER A 360 4.18 -23.50 12.10
C SER A 360 5.30 -24.33 12.75
N ARG A 361 6.50 -24.33 12.16
CA ARG A 361 7.63 -25.14 12.64
C ARG A 361 8.52 -24.40 13.64
N ILE A 362 8.89 -23.15 13.33
CA ILE A 362 9.88 -22.40 14.13
C ILE A 362 9.26 -21.37 15.09
N GLY A 363 7.94 -21.14 15.01
CA GLY A 363 7.20 -20.15 15.79
C GLY A 363 7.11 -18.78 15.08
N ARG A 364 6.07 -18.01 15.42
CA ARG A 364 5.75 -16.75 14.78
C ARG A 364 6.78 -15.66 15.07
N ARG A 365 7.23 -15.55 16.33
CA ARG A 365 8.23 -14.56 16.73
C ARG A 365 9.52 -14.65 15.92
N LYS A 366 10.08 -15.86 15.78
CA LYS A 366 11.30 -16.07 14.98
C LYS A 366 11.08 -15.74 13.52
N ASN A 367 9.88 -16.05 13.00
CA ASN A 367 9.52 -15.78 11.63
C ASN A 367 9.38 -14.25 11.40
N VAL A 368 8.73 -13.51 12.30
CA VAL A 368 8.68 -12.03 12.24
C VAL A 368 10.08 -11.42 12.30
N LEU A 369 10.95 -11.90 13.18
CA LEU A 369 12.35 -11.43 13.26
C LEU A 369 13.10 -11.66 11.94
N ALA A 370 12.92 -12.83 11.30
CA ALA A 370 13.49 -13.09 9.98
C ALA A 370 12.92 -12.15 8.90
N GLY A 371 11.61 -11.92 8.89
CA GLY A 371 10.96 -10.98 7.97
C GLY A 371 11.45 -9.54 8.15
N VAL A 372 11.61 -9.09 9.40
CA VAL A 372 12.15 -7.76 9.71
C VAL A 372 13.59 -7.63 9.23
N LEU A 373 14.43 -8.65 9.40
CA LEU A 373 15.79 -8.65 8.88
C LEU A 373 15.84 -8.64 7.35
N MET A 374 14.97 -9.39 6.68
CA MET A 374 14.84 -9.36 5.22
C MET A 374 14.47 -7.95 4.74
N LEU A 375 13.48 -7.32 5.37
CA LEU A 375 13.02 -5.99 5.01
C LEU A 375 14.08 -4.92 5.28
N ALA A 376 14.73 -4.98 6.47
CA ALA A 376 15.83 -4.08 6.81
C ALA A 376 17.03 -4.26 5.87
N GLY A 377 17.37 -5.51 5.53
CA GLY A 377 18.43 -5.84 4.58
C GLY A 377 18.14 -5.31 3.18
N ALA A 378 16.88 -5.45 2.71
CA ALA A 378 16.45 -4.88 1.44
C ALA A 378 16.65 -3.35 1.41
N PHE A 379 16.16 -2.65 2.44
CA PHE A 379 16.30 -1.20 2.53
C PHE A 379 17.78 -0.78 2.71
N PHE A 380 18.55 -1.52 3.50
CA PHE A 380 19.99 -1.27 3.64
C PHE A 380 20.72 -1.38 2.31
N ILE A 381 20.48 -2.43 1.51
CA ILE A 381 21.06 -2.61 0.18
C ILE A 381 20.57 -1.48 -0.76
N GLY A 382 19.31 -1.08 -0.65
CA GLY A 382 18.73 0.03 -1.42
C GLY A 382 19.50 1.35 -1.28
N ASN A 383 20.15 1.62 -0.13
CA ASN A 383 20.96 2.83 0.05
C ASN A 383 22.16 2.93 -0.90
N PHE A 384 22.66 1.81 -1.39
CA PHE A 384 23.80 1.77 -2.30
C PHE A 384 23.38 1.86 -3.78
N ILE A 385 22.09 1.83 -4.07
CA ILE A 385 21.55 1.99 -5.42
C ILE A 385 21.59 3.47 -5.79
N THR A 386 22.18 3.77 -6.93
CA THR A 386 22.35 5.13 -7.44
C THR A 386 21.75 5.22 -8.86
N PRO A 387 21.52 6.43 -9.39
CA PRO A 387 21.02 6.59 -10.77
C PRO A 387 21.87 5.89 -11.84
N THR A 388 23.14 5.62 -11.53
CA THR A 388 24.08 4.95 -12.44
C THR A 388 24.17 3.44 -12.23
N THR A 389 23.45 2.92 -11.22
CA THR A 389 23.35 1.48 -10.99
C THR A 389 22.41 0.89 -12.04
N PRO A 390 22.72 -0.25 -12.66
CA PRO A 390 21.77 -0.92 -13.54
C PRO A 390 20.45 -1.22 -12.81
N GLU A 391 19.32 -0.87 -13.43
CA GLU A 391 18.00 -0.99 -12.82
C GLU A 391 17.68 -2.40 -12.31
N PHE A 392 18.13 -3.44 -13.04
CA PHE A 392 17.89 -4.84 -12.66
C PHE A 392 18.48 -5.21 -11.27
N LEU A 393 19.47 -4.45 -10.77
CA LEU A 393 20.01 -4.67 -9.40
C LEU A 393 19.02 -4.23 -8.31
N MET A 394 17.98 -3.47 -8.65
CA MET A 394 16.87 -3.18 -7.75
C MET A 394 15.92 -4.39 -7.59
N PHE A 395 15.89 -5.33 -8.54
CA PHE A 395 14.99 -6.48 -8.49
C PHE A 395 15.23 -7.38 -7.27
N PRO A 396 16.45 -7.81 -6.92
CA PRO A 396 16.70 -8.55 -5.69
C PRO A 396 16.30 -7.80 -4.44
N VAL A 397 16.44 -6.47 -4.40
CA VAL A 397 16.02 -5.63 -3.28
C VAL A 397 14.51 -5.74 -3.09
N PHE A 398 13.73 -5.61 -4.17
CA PHE A 398 12.26 -5.70 -4.10
C PHE A 398 11.74 -7.12 -3.90
N ILE A 399 12.44 -8.15 -4.38
CA ILE A 399 12.16 -9.55 -4.01
C ILE A 399 12.30 -9.71 -2.50
N LEU A 400 13.43 -9.29 -1.94
CA LEU A 400 13.70 -9.42 -0.52
C LEU A 400 12.73 -8.59 0.34
N ALA A 401 12.38 -7.37 -0.10
CA ALA A 401 11.38 -6.53 0.56
C ALA A 401 9.99 -7.17 0.55
N GLY A 402 9.55 -7.71 -0.58
CA GLY A 402 8.26 -8.40 -0.72
C GLY A 402 8.17 -9.64 0.15
N MET A 403 9.23 -10.47 0.17
CA MET A 403 9.34 -11.64 1.06
C MET A 403 9.31 -11.22 2.55
N GLY A 404 10.08 -10.19 2.91
CA GLY A 404 10.15 -9.65 4.27
C GLY A 404 8.76 -9.14 4.72
N TRP A 405 8.10 -8.33 3.89
CA TRP A 405 6.76 -7.82 4.17
C TRP A 405 5.73 -8.94 4.36
N ALA A 406 5.70 -9.92 3.45
CA ALA A 406 4.81 -11.08 3.57
C ALA A 406 5.05 -11.85 4.87
N THR A 407 6.31 -12.06 5.23
CA THR A 407 6.72 -12.80 6.45
C THR A 407 6.27 -12.09 7.72
N ILE A 408 6.39 -10.75 7.77
CA ILE A 408 5.96 -9.97 8.93
C ILE A 408 4.43 -9.96 9.00
N ASN A 409 3.75 -9.66 7.90
CA ASN A 409 2.32 -9.41 7.87
C ASN A 409 1.49 -10.63 8.28
N VAL A 410 1.83 -11.82 7.76
CA VAL A 410 1.16 -13.10 8.12
C VAL A 410 1.26 -13.43 9.61
N ASN A 411 2.31 -12.98 10.30
CA ASN A 411 2.61 -13.44 11.66
C ASN A 411 2.35 -12.38 12.75
N SER A 412 2.39 -11.09 12.42
CA SER A 412 2.35 -10.01 13.42
C SER A 412 0.98 -9.83 14.07
N PHE A 413 -0.10 -9.83 13.29
CA PHE A 413 -1.47 -9.71 13.80
C PHE A 413 -1.85 -10.88 14.73
N PRO A 414 -1.68 -12.16 14.33
CA PRO A 414 -1.97 -13.29 15.20
C PRO A 414 -1.19 -13.27 16.52
N MET A 415 0.06 -12.77 16.54
CA MET A 415 0.83 -12.65 17.79
C MET A 415 0.17 -11.72 18.81
N VAL A 416 -0.48 -10.64 18.36
CA VAL A 416 -1.20 -9.72 19.25
C VAL A 416 -2.49 -10.35 19.76
N VAL A 417 -3.24 -11.02 18.86
CA VAL A 417 -4.51 -11.67 19.20
C VAL A 417 -4.31 -12.86 20.15
N GLU A 418 -3.21 -13.60 20.03
CA GLU A 418 -2.90 -14.72 20.93
C GLU A 418 -2.64 -14.30 22.39
N LEU A 419 -2.27 -13.04 22.61
CA LEU A 419 -2.18 -12.49 23.96
C LEU A 419 -3.58 -12.19 24.56
N ALA A 420 -4.63 -12.17 23.74
CA ALA A 420 -6.01 -11.99 24.15
C ALA A 420 -6.59 -13.29 24.73
N LYS A 421 -6.21 -13.66 25.93
CA LYS A 421 -6.79 -14.80 26.63
C LYS A 421 -8.18 -14.44 27.20
N GLY A 422 -9.23 -15.18 26.80
CA GLY A 422 -10.53 -15.10 27.44
C GLY A 422 -11.48 -14.00 26.92
N GLY A 423 -11.67 -13.89 25.60
CA GLY A 423 -12.80 -13.14 25.02
C GLY A 423 -12.54 -11.70 24.61
N ASP A 424 -11.37 -11.11 24.91
CA ASP A 424 -11.02 -9.72 24.58
C ASP A 424 -10.36 -9.56 23.17
N VAL A 425 -10.58 -10.49 22.24
CA VAL A 425 -9.97 -10.47 20.90
C VAL A 425 -10.18 -9.14 20.17
N GLY A 426 -11.40 -8.60 20.22
CA GLY A 426 -11.71 -7.31 19.59
C GLY A 426 -10.89 -6.14 20.13
N LYS A 427 -10.59 -6.12 21.42
CA LYS A 427 -9.77 -5.10 22.06
C LYS A 427 -8.31 -5.15 21.57
N TYR A 428 -7.73 -6.34 21.47
CA TYR A 428 -6.36 -6.54 21.00
C TYR A 428 -6.22 -6.29 19.50
N THR A 429 -7.23 -6.67 18.72
CA THR A 429 -7.37 -6.27 17.33
C THR A 429 -7.38 -4.74 17.20
N GLY A 430 -8.15 -4.05 18.04
CA GLY A 430 -8.15 -2.59 18.10
C GLY A 430 -6.78 -2.00 18.40
N TYR A 431 -6.03 -2.56 19.33
CA TYR A 431 -4.66 -2.11 19.64
C TYR A 431 -3.71 -2.28 18.44
N TYR A 432 -3.77 -3.42 17.72
CA TYR A 432 -2.97 -3.66 16.54
C TYR A 432 -3.26 -2.61 15.45
N TYR A 433 -4.54 -2.40 15.12
CA TYR A 433 -4.92 -1.43 14.09
C TYR A 433 -4.62 0.02 14.52
N THR A 434 -4.78 0.35 15.79
CA THR A 434 -4.38 1.67 16.30
C THR A 434 -2.88 1.90 16.11
N ALA A 435 -2.04 0.94 16.47
CA ALA A 435 -0.59 1.04 16.29
C ALA A 435 -0.20 1.16 14.80
N SER A 436 -0.75 0.29 13.94
CA SER A 436 -0.43 0.29 12.52
C SER A 436 -0.96 1.52 11.78
N MET A 437 -2.19 1.95 12.01
CA MET A 437 -2.77 3.14 11.36
C MET A 437 -2.11 4.43 11.82
N SER A 438 -1.81 4.57 13.13
CA SER A 438 -1.05 5.73 13.62
C SER A 438 0.32 5.82 12.95
N ALA A 439 0.99 4.70 12.78
CA ALA A 439 2.26 4.63 12.08
C ALA A 439 2.13 5.04 10.60
N GLN A 440 1.08 4.60 9.91
CA GLN A 440 0.79 4.96 8.52
C GLN A 440 0.48 6.45 8.34
N ILE A 441 -0.12 7.09 9.34
CA ILE A 441 -0.36 8.55 9.33
C ILE A 441 0.96 9.30 9.53
N VAL A 442 1.75 8.88 10.51
CA VAL A 442 2.99 9.58 10.90
C VAL A 442 4.11 9.39 9.88
N ALA A 443 4.24 8.21 9.28
CA ALA A 443 5.37 7.83 8.43
C ALA A 443 5.59 8.77 7.23
N PRO A 444 4.59 9.08 6.37
CA PRO A 444 4.80 9.95 5.21
C PRO A 444 5.13 11.39 5.59
N ILE A 445 4.64 11.87 6.74
CA ILE A 445 4.90 13.23 7.22
C ILE A 445 6.33 13.32 7.77
N LEU A 446 6.70 12.41 8.68
CA LEU A 446 8.01 12.40 9.32
C LEU A 446 9.13 12.13 8.31
N SER A 447 8.96 11.17 7.42
CA SER A 447 9.93 10.91 6.36
C SER A 447 10.00 12.07 5.38
N GLY A 448 8.86 12.67 4.99
CA GLY A 448 8.80 13.84 4.14
C GLY A 448 9.60 15.01 4.70
N LEU A 449 9.47 15.28 6.01
CA LEU A 449 10.23 16.33 6.68
C LEU A 449 11.75 16.09 6.56
N LEU A 450 12.20 14.86 6.78
CA LEU A 450 13.62 14.54 6.64
C LEU A 450 14.09 14.56 5.18
N TYR A 451 13.21 14.21 4.23
CA TYR A 451 13.52 14.32 2.80
C TYR A 451 13.73 15.77 2.38
N ASP A 452 12.93 16.71 2.91
CA ASP A 452 13.07 18.13 2.63
C ASP A 452 14.31 18.76 3.32
N LEU A 453 14.66 18.32 4.54
CA LEU A 453 15.76 18.89 5.32
C LEU A 453 17.14 18.38 4.90
N ILE A 454 17.27 17.08 4.60
CA ILE A 454 18.56 16.40 4.37
C ILE A 454 18.75 16.05 2.89
N GLY A 455 17.63 15.87 2.16
CA GLY A 455 17.59 15.40 0.80
C GLY A 455 17.12 13.95 0.70
N MET A 456 16.13 13.75 -0.16
CA MET A 456 15.47 12.44 -0.33
C MET A 456 16.47 11.34 -0.74
N ARG A 457 17.47 11.66 -1.56
CA ARG A 457 18.50 10.71 -2.02
C ARG A 457 19.23 10.02 -0.86
N TYR A 458 19.54 10.76 0.21
CA TYR A 458 20.36 10.27 1.31
C TYR A 458 19.55 9.58 2.41
N VAL A 459 18.30 9.96 2.57
CA VAL A 459 17.49 9.55 3.72
C VAL A 459 16.46 8.47 3.37
N PHE A 460 16.08 8.33 2.10
CA PHE A 460 14.94 7.50 1.69
C PHE A 460 15.00 6.07 2.25
N PHE A 461 15.97 5.28 1.84
CA PHE A 461 16.14 3.92 2.34
C PHE A 461 16.76 3.88 3.73
N ALA A 462 17.60 4.86 4.10
CA ALA A 462 18.22 4.92 5.43
C ALA A 462 17.17 5.06 6.53
N PHE A 463 16.17 5.93 6.35
CA PHE A 463 15.04 6.07 7.26
C PHE A 463 14.29 4.75 7.45
N GLY A 464 13.90 4.12 6.34
CA GLY A 464 13.24 2.81 6.37
C GLY A 464 14.08 1.76 7.11
N THR A 465 15.39 1.69 6.81
CA THR A 465 16.32 0.75 7.45
C THR A 465 16.36 0.95 8.97
N VAL A 466 16.51 2.20 9.43
CA VAL A 466 16.62 2.52 10.88
C VAL A 466 15.33 2.10 11.61
N PHE A 467 14.16 2.49 11.12
CA PHE A 467 12.91 2.18 11.78
C PHE A 467 12.59 0.68 11.77
N VAL A 468 12.88 -0.02 10.67
CA VAL A 468 12.70 -1.48 10.60
C VAL A 468 13.71 -2.19 11.53
N MET A 469 14.95 -1.71 11.66
CA MET A 469 15.91 -2.27 12.63
C MET A 469 15.51 -1.99 14.08
N LEU A 470 14.93 -0.82 14.40
CA LEU A 470 14.36 -0.58 15.73
C LEU A 470 13.19 -1.54 16.03
N SER A 471 12.38 -1.89 15.01
CA SER A 471 11.39 -2.94 15.15
C SER A 471 12.00 -4.31 15.47
N PHE A 472 13.13 -4.64 14.86
CA PHE A 472 13.87 -5.87 15.23
C PHE A 472 14.25 -5.88 16.70
N VAL A 473 14.80 -4.76 17.21
CA VAL A 473 15.19 -4.66 18.61
C VAL A 473 14.00 -4.86 19.56
N THR A 474 12.86 -4.18 19.30
CA THR A 474 11.67 -4.34 20.14
C THR A 474 11.12 -5.77 20.08
N MET A 475 11.04 -6.37 18.90
CA MET A 475 10.56 -7.75 18.71
C MET A 475 11.50 -8.79 19.35
N PHE A 476 12.79 -8.51 19.38
CA PHE A 476 13.78 -9.41 19.99
C PHE A 476 13.55 -9.62 21.50
N PHE A 477 13.03 -8.61 22.20
CA PHE A 477 12.73 -8.70 23.64
C PHE A 477 11.32 -9.25 23.94
N VAL A 478 10.48 -9.54 22.94
CA VAL A 478 9.16 -10.16 23.13
C VAL A 478 9.32 -11.60 23.63
N LYS A 479 8.64 -11.97 24.70
CA LYS A 479 8.70 -13.31 25.32
C LYS A 479 7.38 -14.08 25.26
N HIS A 480 6.25 -13.40 25.01
CA HIS A 480 4.90 -13.98 25.02
C HIS A 480 4.19 -13.69 23.70
N GLY A 481 3.15 -14.46 23.35
CA GLY A 481 2.42 -14.31 22.10
C GLY A 481 2.96 -15.19 20.96
N ASP A 482 3.80 -16.17 21.26
CA ASP A 482 4.40 -17.11 20.31
C ASP A 482 3.81 -18.52 20.52
N ALA A 483 2.48 -18.67 20.40
CA ALA A 483 1.84 -19.97 20.44
C ALA A 483 2.21 -20.77 19.18
N ARG A 484 2.34 -22.10 19.32
CA ARG A 484 2.57 -22.98 18.17
C ARG A 484 1.35 -22.92 17.24
N VAL A 485 1.59 -22.53 16.01
CA VAL A 485 0.56 -22.50 14.96
C VAL A 485 0.11 -23.94 14.68
N LEU A 486 -1.20 -24.20 14.72
CA LEU A 486 -1.75 -25.46 14.23
C LEU A 486 -1.46 -25.58 12.73
N GLU A 487 -1.00 -26.77 12.27
CA GLU A 487 -0.72 -26.97 10.86
C GLU A 487 -1.96 -26.68 10.00
N LYS A 488 -1.84 -25.69 9.12
CA LYS A 488 -2.85 -25.40 8.10
C LYS A 488 -2.83 -26.55 7.08
N LYS A 489 -4.00 -27.15 6.84
CA LYS A 489 -4.11 -28.37 5.99
C LYS A 489 -4.07 -28.08 4.49
N SER A 490 -4.16 -26.83 4.05
CA SER A 490 -4.26 -26.44 2.64
C SER A 490 -3.28 -25.34 2.29
N ALA A 491 -2.65 -25.44 1.12
CA ALA A 491 -1.77 -24.39 0.61
C ALA A 491 -2.47 -23.01 0.49
N LEU A 492 -3.78 -22.98 0.21
CA LEU A 492 -4.57 -21.75 0.11
C LEU A 492 -4.80 -21.07 1.48
N GLU A 493 -4.81 -21.82 2.58
CA GLU A 493 -4.91 -21.23 3.92
C GLU A 493 -3.65 -20.46 4.31
N HIS A 494 -2.52 -20.76 3.68
CA HIS A 494 -1.27 -20.01 3.88
C HIS A 494 -1.24 -18.67 3.16
N LEU A 495 -2.15 -18.41 2.20
CA LEU A 495 -2.31 -17.12 1.53
C LEU A 495 -3.20 -16.15 2.33
N ASP A 496 -3.79 -16.62 3.43
CA ASP A 496 -4.62 -15.80 4.29
C ASP A 496 -3.74 -14.79 5.03
N VAL A 497 -3.95 -13.53 4.71
CA VAL A 497 -3.30 -12.38 5.33
C VAL A 497 -4.40 -11.66 6.11
N ASP A 498 -4.40 -11.86 7.42
CA ASP A 498 -5.34 -11.23 8.34
C ASP A 498 -5.19 -9.71 8.40
#